data_cd9c93529b24f498f58f1b1fbe1e099a
#
_entry.id   cd9c93529b24f498f58f1b1fbe1e099a
#
_cell.length_a   1.000
_cell.length_b   1.000
_cell.length_c   1.000
_cell.angle_alpha   90.00
_cell.angle_beta   90.00
_cell.angle_gamma   90.00
#
_symmetry.space_group_name_H-M   'P 1'
#
loop_
_entity.id
_entity.type
_entity.pdbx_description
1 polymer ?
#
loop_
_entity_poly.entity_id
_entity_poly.type
_entity_poly.pdbx_seq_one_letter_code
_entity_poly.pdbx_strand_id
1 'polypeptide(L)'
;MRCVTSKEFDSKETLMVQAYILIQTDVGKAADVAAAIGSIEGVTSAEDVTGPYDVIVRAEARNVDELGRLVVSQVQNQPGITRTLTCPVVHI
;
A
#
# COMPACT_ATOMS: atom_id res chain seq x y z
N MET A 1 12.40 -17.32 -15.99
CA MET A 1 12.08 -16.28 -15.86
C MET A 1 11.83 -15.67 -15.61
N ARG A 2 12.21 -16.10 -15.78
CA ARG A 2 12.10 -15.04 -15.57
C ARG A 2 11.93 -14.32 -15.42
N CYS A 3 12.45 -14.90 -15.86
CA CYS A 3 12.39 -13.75 -15.78
C CYS A 3 12.59 -13.25 -15.65
N VAL A 4 13.10 -13.60 -15.88
CA VAL A 4 13.27 -12.57 -15.90
C VAL A 4 13.49 -12.17 -15.59
N THR A 5 13.92 -12.61 -15.87
CA THR A 5 14.06 -11.73 -15.72
C THR A 5 14.34 -11.26 -15.16
N SER A 6 14.99 -11.64 -15.22
CA SER A 6 15.18 -10.78 -14.87
C SER A 6 15.55 -10.24 -14.65
N LYS A 7 16.29 -10.36 -14.86
CA LYS A 7 16.49 -9.50 -14.78
C LYS A 7 16.34 -8.76 -14.95
N GLU A 8 16.54 -8.92 -15.52
CA GLU A 8 16.18 -7.87 -15.69
C GLU A 8 15.91 -7.49 -15.04
N PHE A 9 16.35 -7.80 -14.68
CA PHE A 9 15.98 -6.98 -14.07
C PHE A 9 16.10 -6.48 -13.59
N ASP A 10 16.68 -6.87 -13.80
CA ASP A 10 16.61 -6.23 -13.20
C ASP A 10 16.61 -5.11 -12.49
N SER A 11 17.11 -4.49 -12.95
CA SER A 11 17.39 -3.19 -12.38
C SER A 11 16.14 -2.36 -12.15
N LYS A 12 15.16 -2.51 -12.98
CA LYS A 12 13.86 -1.86 -12.78
C LYS A 12 13.24 -2.30 -11.48
N GLU A 13 13.41 -3.53 -11.16
CA GLU A 13 12.84 -4.05 -9.91
C GLU A 13 13.47 -3.40 -8.70
N THR A 14 14.73 -3.06 -8.78
CA THR A 14 15.39 -2.40 -7.67
C THR A 14 14.93 -0.97 -7.49
N LEU A 15 14.28 -0.38 -8.51
CA LEU A 15 13.78 0.98 -8.44
C LEU A 15 12.36 1.05 -7.86
N MET A 16 11.70 -0.09 -7.73
CA MET A 16 10.33 -0.12 -7.20
C MET A 16 10.34 -0.58 -5.76
N VAL A 17 9.65 0.17 -4.94
CA VAL A 17 9.45 -0.17 -3.54
C VAL A 17 7.99 -0.57 -3.35
N GLN A 18 7.78 -1.71 -2.71
CA GLN A 18 6.45 -2.22 -2.42
C GLN A 18 6.23 -2.19 -0.92
N ALA A 19 4.99 -2.02 -0.52
CA ALA A 19 4.65 -2.01 0.89
C ALA A 19 3.23 -2.51 1.09
N TYR A 20 2.99 -3.07 2.26
CA TYR A 20 1.65 -3.33 2.76
C TYR A 20 1.33 -2.25 3.78
N ILE A 21 0.13 -1.71 3.70
CA ILE A 21 -0.34 -0.71 4.65
C ILE A 21 -1.53 -1.30 5.37
N LEU A 22 -1.39 -1.44 6.68
CA LEU A 22 -2.44 -2.02 7.52
C LEU A 22 -3.19 -0.86 8.15
N ILE A 23 -4.52 -0.85 7.99
CA ILE A 23 -5.34 0.31 8.33
C ILE A 23 -6.43 -0.11 9.28
N GLN A 24 -6.58 0.67 10.35
CA GLN A 24 -7.73 0.59 11.23
C GLN A 24 -8.68 1.72 10.90
N THR A 25 -9.97 1.41 10.91
CA THR A 25 -11.00 2.38 10.55
C THR A 25 -12.02 2.50 11.67
N ASP A 26 -12.82 3.56 11.58
CA ASP A 26 -14.01 3.67 12.43
C ASP A 26 -14.98 2.54 12.10
N VAL A 27 -15.85 2.23 13.05
CA VAL A 27 -16.84 1.17 12.89
C VAL A 27 -17.70 1.45 11.65
N GLY A 28 -17.80 0.44 10.77
CA GLY A 28 -18.63 0.52 9.59
C GLY A 28 -17.99 1.26 8.42
N LYS A 29 -16.73 1.66 8.52
CA LYS A 29 -16.08 2.46 7.47
C LYS A 29 -15.10 1.68 6.61
N ALA A 30 -14.84 0.40 6.93
CA ALA A 30 -13.80 -0.36 6.25
C ALA A 30 -14.03 -0.43 4.74
N ALA A 31 -15.25 -0.74 4.31
CA ALA A 31 -15.54 -0.88 2.89
C ALA A 31 -15.37 0.45 2.14
N ASP A 32 -15.82 1.54 2.75
CA ASP A 32 -15.68 2.86 2.13
C ASP A 32 -14.21 3.26 2.02
N VAL A 33 -13.44 2.99 3.07
CA VAL A 33 -12.01 3.31 3.07
C VAL A 33 -11.29 2.47 2.03
N ALA A 34 -11.60 1.17 1.96
CA ALA A 34 -10.96 0.30 0.97
C ALA A 34 -11.24 0.78 -0.45
N ALA A 35 -12.48 1.16 -0.73
CA ALA A 35 -12.86 1.64 -2.07
C ALA A 35 -12.13 2.95 -2.40
N ALA A 36 -12.07 3.87 -1.46
CA ALA A 36 -11.42 5.16 -1.70
C ALA A 36 -9.93 4.98 -1.93
N ILE A 37 -9.27 4.15 -1.13
CA ILE A 37 -7.84 3.95 -1.24
C ILE A 37 -7.51 3.16 -2.50
N GLY A 38 -8.35 2.22 -2.88
CA GLY A 38 -8.11 1.42 -4.07
C GLY A 38 -8.06 2.22 -5.35
N SER A 39 -8.62 3.43 -5.36
CA SER A 39 -8.61 4.30 -6.54
C SER A 39 -7.39 5.22 -6.58
N ILE A 40 -6.52 5.19 -5.59
CA ILE A 40 -5.35 6.07 -5.53
C ILE A 40 -4.26 5.50 -6.42
N GLU A 41 -3.63 6.37 -7.20
CA GLU A 41 -2.51 5.97 -8.03
C GLU A 41 -1.36 5.50 -7.15
N GLY A 42 -0.76 4.37 -7.52
CA GLY A 42 0.29 3.75 -6.71
C GLY A 42 -0.22 2.63 -5.81
N VAL A 43 -1.53 2.53 -5.64
CA VAL A 43 -2.14 1.45 -4.88
C VAL A 43 -2.52 0.33 -5.83
N THR A 44 -1.98 -0.86 -5.60
CA THR A 44 -2.26 -2.02 -6.46
C THR A 44 -3.48 -2.79 -5.99
N SER A 45 -3.76 -2.77 -4.70
CA SER A 45 -4.96 -3.41 -4.17
C SER A 45 -5.30 -2.83 -2.80
N ALA A 46 -6.57 -2.88 -2.46
CA ALA A 46 -7.05 -2.49 -1.14
C ALA A 46 -8.25 -3.37 -0.83
N GLU A 47 -8.17 -4.12 0.28
CA GLU A 47 -9.20 -5.08 0.63
C GLU A 47 -9.61 -4.87 2.09
N ASP A 48 -10.91 -4.89 2.33
CA ASP A 48 -11.40 -4.89 3.70
C ASP A 48 -11.36 -6.32 4.23
N VAL A 49 -10.93 -6.46 5.48
CA VAL A 49 -10.65 -7.75 6.09
C VAL A 49 -11.20 -7.77 7.50
N THR A 50 -11.21 -8.95 8.11
CA THR A 50 -11.51 -9.08 9.54
C THR A 50 -10.23 -9.41 10.27
N GLY A 51 -10.09 -8.87 11.48
CA GLY A 51 -8.90 -9.12 12.29
C GLY A 51 -8.49 -7.86 13.03
N PRO A 52 -7.23 -7.78 13.46
CA PRO A 52 -6.76 -6.61 14.19
C PRO A 52 -6.72 -5.34 13.35
N TYR A 53 -6.75 -5.47 12.04
CA TYR A 53 -6.84 -4.34 11.11
C TYR A 53 -8.05 -4.54 10.24
N ASP A 54 -8.56 -3.45 9.68
CA ASP A 54 -9.81 -3.47 8.93
C ASP A 54 -9.59 -3.46 7.43
N VAL A 55 -8.48 -2.89 6.97
CA VAL A 55 -8.15 -2.81 5.55
C VAL A 55 -6.66 -3.12 5.37
N ILE A 56 -6.36 -3.92 4.37
CA ILE A 56 -4.97 -4.19 3.98
C ILE A 56 -4.77 -3.67 2.56
N VAL A 57 -3.77 -2.81 2.40
CA VAL A 57 -3.46 -2.15 1.13
C VAL A 57 -2.10 -2.61 0.65
N ARG A 58 -1.99 -2.85 -0.64
CA ARG A 58 -0.70 -3.05 -1.27
C ARG A 58 -0.41 -1.87 -2.17
N ALA A 59 0.76 -1.26 -1.98
CA ALA A 59 1.13 -0.07 -2.71
C ALA A 59 2.54 -0.20 -3.28
N GLU A 60 2.81 0.55 -4.34
CA GLU A 60 4.12 0.59 -4.98
C GLU A 60 4.51 2.02 -5.25
N ALA A 61 5.81 2.28 -5.16
CA ALA A 61 6.36 3.60 -5.48
C ALA A 61 7.78 3.41 -6.01
N ARG A 62 8.31 4.44 -6.62
CA ARG A 62 9.66 4.35 -7.20
C ARG A 62 10.75 4.35 -6.14
N ASN A 63 10.46 4.96 -5.00
CA ASN A 63 11.43 4.99 -3.91
C ASN A 63 10.69 5.17 -2.59
N VAL A 64 11.44 5.08 -1.50
CA VAL A 64 10.87 5.15 -0.16
C VAL A 64 10.25 6.53 0.09
N ASP A 65 10.86 7.59 -0.43
CA ASP A 65 10.31 8.93 -0.23
C ASP A 65 8.95 9.09 -0.88
N GLU A 66 8.79 8.57 -2.09
CA GLU A 66 7.49 8.60 -2.76
C GLU A 66 6.45 7.76 -2.04
N LEU A 67 6.88 6.62 -1.55
CA LEU A 67 5.98 5.77 -0.76
C LEU A 67 5.50 6.50 0.49
N GLY A 68 6.42 7.16 1.19
CA GLY A 68 6.06 7.94 2.37
C GLY A 68 5.08 9.06 2.06
N ARG A 69 5.30 9.76 0.96
CA ARG A 69 4.39 10.82 0.54
C ARG A 69 3.01 10.27 0.21
N LEU A 70 2.95 9.13 -0.47
CA LEU A 70 1.69 8.48 -0.78
C LEU A 70 0.92 8.19 0.50
N VAL A 71 1.58 7.59 1.49
CA VAL A 71 0.94 7.23 2.74
C VAL A 71 0.44 8.49 3.46
N VAL A 72 1.30 9.50 3.59
CA VAL A 72 0.95 10.68 4.37
C VAL A 72 -0.11 11.51 3.67
N SER A 73 0.05 11.76 2.37
CA SER A 73 -0.81 12.72 1.68
C SER A 73 -2.08 12.11 1.15
N GLN A 74 -2.09 10.81 0.87
CA GLN A 74 -3.25 10.18 0.24
C GLN A 74 -3.97 9.23 1.18
N VAL A 75 -3.22 8.36 1.84
CA VAL A 75 -3.84 7.33 2.65
C VAL A 75 -4.33 7.89 3.98
N GLN A 76 -3.47 8.61 4.70
CA GLN A 76 -3.82 9.10 6.02
C GLN A 76 -4.86 10.21 6.00
N ASN A 77 -5.08 10.82 4.85
CA ASN A 77 -6.07 11.89 4.73
C ASN A 77 -7.47 11.37 4.41
N GLN A 78 -7.64 10.07 4.22
CA GLN A 78 -8.97 9.53 3.96
C GLN A 78 -9.82 9.57 5.24
N PRO A 79 -11.08 10.03 5.14
CA PRO A 79 -11.95 10.01 6.31
C PRO A 79 -12.24 8.59 6.75
N GLY A 80 -12.38 8.40 8.05
CA GLY A 80 -12.70 7.11 8.63
C GLY A 80 -11.49 6.31 9.07
N ILE A 81 -10.28 6.74 8.76
CA ILE A 81 -9.07 6.06 9.18
C ILE A 81 -8.66 6.52 10.56
N THR A 82 -8.44 5.56 11.48
CA THR A 82 -8.01 5.86 12.83
C THR A 82 -6.53 5.57 13.04
N ARG A 83 -5.95 4.65 12.27
CA ARG A 83 -4.56 4.27 12.45
C ARG A 83 -4.04 3.59 11.21
N THR A 84 -2.78 3.83 10.87
CA THR A 84 -2.12 3.14 9.77
C THR A 84 -0.77 2.61 10.23
N LEU A 85 -0.36 1.50 9.63
CA LEU A 85 0.95 0.90 9.84
C LEU A 85 1.50 0.48 8.49
N THR A 86 2.63 1.05 8.10
CA THR A 86 3.23 0.76 6.81
C THR A 86 4.35 -0.27 6.98
N CYS A 87 4.28 -1.33 6.18
CA CYS A 87 5.24 -2.42 6.23
C CYS A 87 5.91 -2.55 4.86
N PRO A 88 7.05 -1.90 4.65
CA PRO A 88 7.77 -2.05 3.38
C PRO A 88 8.22 -3.50 3.18
N VAL A 89 8.14 -3.95 1.95
CA VAL A 89 8.60 -5.29 1.60
C VAL A 89 10.12 -5.27 1.53
N VAL A 90 10.73 -6.27 2.16
CA VAL A 90 12.19 -6.40 2.16
C VAL A 90 12.59 -7.37 1.07
N HIS A 91 13.51 -6.93 0.23
CA HIS A 91 14.09 -7.77 -0.81
C HIS A 91 15.54 -8.07 -0.44
N ILE A 92 15.85 -9.34 -0.30
CA ILE A 92 17.19 -9.76 0.12
C ILE A 92 17.88 -10.47 -1.02
#